data_b96d47497c17878e450465b96952d1d5
#
_entry.id   b96d47497c17878e450465b96952d1d5
#
_cell.length_a   1.000
_cell.length_b   1.000
_cell.length_c   1.000
_cell.angle_alpha   90.00
_cell.angle_beta   90.00
_cell.angle_gamma   90.00
#
_symmetry.space_group_name_H-M   'P 1'
#
loop_
_entity.id
_entity.type
_entity.pdbx_description
1 polymer ?
#
loop_
_entity_poly.entity_id
_entity_poly.type
_entity_poly.pdbx_seq_one_letter_code
_entity_poly.pdbx_strand_id
1 'polypeptide(L)'
;WMDMEKDRGISVASSALQFEYAPEGHEGEPYMINLVDTPGHADFSEDTYRVLTAVDAAVMLIDAAKGLEPQTLKLFRVCKARGLPIVTVINKWDRVGREPLELVDEIVNEIQLQPTPLYWPVGIAGDFRGLAHINNDGEADEYIHFIRTAGGSTIAPEEHCDPEAAGEKEEDVWETAVEEAELLAADGALHDQELFEQCVTSPLIFASAMLNFGVHQILDTLCAIAPAPHSRESDPKAVEAATSA
;
A
#
# COMPACT_ATOMS: atom_id res chain seq x y z
N TRP A 1 17.37 -9.97 11.60
CA TRP A 1 17.09 -10.81 10.41
C TRP A 1 17.79 -12.15 10.62
N MET A 2 17.03 -13.23 10.58
CA MET A 2 17.60 -14.56 10.77
C MET A 2 18.47 -14.93 9.57
N ASP A 3 19.56 -15.64 9.80
CA ASP A 3 20.51 -16.00 8.74
C ASP A 3 19.85 -16.83 7.62
N MET A 4 18.83 -17.64 7.94
CA MET A 4 18.03 -18.39 6.96
C MET A 4 17.23 -17.50 5.99
N GLU A 5 16.83 -16.29 6.38
CA GLU A 5 16.12 -15.35 5.52
C GLU A 5 17.06 -14.69 4.53
N LYS A 6 18.30 -14.40 4.95
CA LYS A 6 19.34 -13.86 4.06
C LYS A 6 19.73 -14.83 2.94
N ASP A 7 19.80 -16.12 3.26
CA ASP A 7 20.20 -17.15 2.30
C ASP A 7 19.09 -17.46 1.29
N ARG A 8 17.83 -17.28 1.66
CA ARG A 8 16.67 -17.60 0.82
C ARG A 8 16.02 -16.39 0.17
N GLY A 9 16.30 -15.16 0.66
CA GLY A 9 15.70 -13.92 0.18
C GLY A 9 14.19 -13.83 0.40
N ILE A 10 13.66 -14.56 1.40
CA ILE A 10 12.23 -14.61 1.75
C ILE A 10 12.07 -14.61 3.27
N SER A 11 11.01 -13.96 3.77
CA SER A 11 10.63 -14.04 5.18
C SER A 11 10.13 -15.45 5.53
N VAL A 12 10.67 -16.04 6.59
CA VAL A 12 10.36 -17.41 7.03
C VAL A 12 9.43 -17.42 8.25
N ALA A 13 9.45 -16.34 9.04
CA ALA A 13 8.61 -16.16 10.22
C ALA A 13 7.98 -14.76 10.23
N SER A 14 6.83 -14.62 10.87
CA SER A 14 6.24 -13.30 11.11
C SER A 14 7.15 -12.50 12.03
N SER A 15 7.47 -11.26 11.65
CA SER A 15 8.26 -10.34 12.46
C SER A 15 7.44 -9.09 12.74
N ALA A 16 7.54 -8.56 13.96
CA ALA A 16 6.90 -7.32 14.35
C ALA A 16 7.96 -6.22 14.50
N LEU A 17 7.69 -5.08 13.89
CA LEU A 17 8.50 -3.87 14.00
C LEU A 17 7.62 -2.74 14.54
N GLN A 18 8.10 -2.03 15.54
CA GLN A 18 7.44 -0.86 16.10
C GLN A 18 8.30 0.37 15.88
N PHE A 19 7.70 1.46 15.40
CA PHE A 19 8.38 2.73 15.20
C PHE A 19 7.40 3.90 15.27
N GLU A 20 7.94 5.07 15.60
CA GLU A 20 7.20 6.33 15.55
C GLU A 20 7.28 6.92 14.14
N TYR A 21 6.15 7.44 13.65
CA TYR A 21 6.06 8.12 12.37
C TYR A 21 5.15 9.35 12.48
N ALA A 22 5.56 10.45 11.88
CA ALA A 22 4.75 11.65 11.73
C ALA A 22 4.73 12.06 10.26
N PRO A 23 3.56 12.13 9.62
CA PRO A 23 3.43 12.71 8.29
C PRO A 23 3.95 14.14 8.24
N GLU A 24 4.38 14.61 7.08
CA GLU A 24 4.83 15.99 6.90
C GLU A 24 3.70 16.97 7.27
N GLY A 25 4.03 18.00 8.05
CA GLY A 25 3.03 18.97 8.54
C GLY A 25 2.15 18.49 9.69
N HIS A 26 2.36 17.29 10.22
CA HIS A 26 1.62 16.79 11.37
C HIS A 26 2.00 17.56 12.66
N GLU A 27 1.02 18.24 13.27
CA GLU A 27 1.25 19.05 14.50
C GLU A 27 1.01 18.26 15.80
N GLY A 28 0.64 16.98 15.73
CA GLY A 28 0.32 16.13 16.88
C GLY A 28 1.52 15.32 17.40
N GLU A 29 1.26 14.42 18.36
CA GLU A 29 2.21 13.37 18.73
C GLU A 29 2.39 12.40 17.57
N PRO A 30 3.61 11.88 17.33
CA PRO A 30 3.85 10.88 16.28
C PRO A 30 2.93 9.65 16.43
N TYR A 31 2.52 9.08 15.32
CA TYR A 31 1.82 7.81 15.32
C TYR A 31 2.77 6.68 15.71
N MET A 32 2.32 5.79 16.58
CA MET A 32 3.04 4.56 16.88
C MET A 32 2.59 3.46 15.91
N ILE A 33 3.40 3.16 14.92
CA ILE A 33 3.12 2.14 13.93
C ILE A 33 3.67 0.79 14.39
N ASN A 34 2.80 -0.22 14.41
CA ASN A 34 3.16 -1.62 14.66
C ASN A 34 3.03 -2.39 13.35
N LEU A 35 4.14 -2.52 12.63
CA LEU A 35 4.19 -3.25 11.37
C LEU A 35 4.46 -4.72 11.65
N VAL A 36 3.57 -5.59 11.15
CA VAL A 36 3.75 -7.04 11.23
C VAL A 36 3.98 -7.59 9.81
N ASP A 37 5.21 -8.01 9.53
CA ASP A 37 5.56 -8.67 8.29
C ASP A 37 5.10 -10.13 8.32
N THR A 38 4.45 -10.57 7.25
CA THR A 38 3.96 -11.94 7.11
C THR A 38 4.69 -12.64 5.96
N PRO A 39 5.10 -13.92 6.13
CA PRO A 39 5.74 -14.66 5.04
C PRO A 39 4.86 -14.73 3.80
N GLY A 40 5.39 -14.28 2.65
CA GLY A 40 4.66 -14.22 1.38
C GLY A 40 4.66 -15.52 0.57
N HIS A 41 5.39 -16.57 0.98
CA HIS A 41 5.56 -17.82 0.22
C HIS A 41 4.65 -18.95 0.69
N ALA A 42 4.60 -20.02 -0.09
CA ALA A 42 3.65 -21.12 -0.13
C ALA A 42 3.23 -21.78 1.21
N ASP A 43 3.94 -21.53 2.26
CA ASP A 43 3.62 -22.03 3.60
C ASP A 43 2.76 -21.02 4.36
N PHE A 44 1.48 -20.87 3.92
CA PHE A 44 0.47 -20.23 4.76
C PHE A 44 0.35 -21.03 6.05
N SER A 45 1.13 -20.64 7.03
CA SER A 45 1.07 -21.22 8.35
C SER A 45 -0.16 -20.69 9.08
N GLU A 46 -0.64 -21.46 10.03
CA GLU A 46 -1.65 -21.01 11.01
C GLU A 46 -1.29 -19.67 11.64
N ASP A 47 0.01 -19.35 11.69
CA ASP A 47 0.54 -18.08 12.22
C ASP A 47 0.13 -16.87 11.39
N THR A 48 0.09 -16.95 10.04
CA THR A 48 -0.41 -15.84 9.21
C THR A 48 -1.86 -15.50 9.54
N TYR A 49 -2.71 -16.53 9.73
CA TYR A 49 -4.09 -16.30 10.12
C TYR A 49 -4.23 -15.68 11.52
N ARG A 50 -3.34 -16.03 12.44
CA ARG A 50 -3.31 -15.44 13.79
C ARG A 50 -2.88 -13.97 13.73
N VAL A 51 -1.87 -13.64 12.94
CA VAL A 51 -1.44 -12.26 12.73
C VAL A 51 -2.58 -11.39 12.21
N LEU A 52 -3.32 -11.85 11.22
CA LEU A 52 -4.46 -11.12 10.66
C LEU A 52 -5.61 -10.90 11.66
N THR A 53 -5.63 -11.60 12.80
CA THR A 53 -6.57 -11.28 13.88
C THR A 53 -6.07 -10.19 14.82
N ALA A 54 -4.80 -9.82 14.73
CA ALA A 54 -4.13 -8.90 15.65
C ALA A 54 -3.87 -7.51 15.05
N VAL A 55 -4.16 -7.30 13.76
CA VAL A 55 -3.93 -6.05 13.05
C VAL A 55 -5.24 -5.34 12.71
N ASP A 56 -5.21 -4.03 12.52
CA ASP A 56 -6.38 -3.19 12.28
C ASP A 56 -6.56 -2.85 10.79
N ALA A 57 -5.49 -2.95 9.99
CA ALA A 57 -5.51 -2.83 8.52
C ALA A 57 -4.43 -3.73 7.91
N ALA A 58 -4.54 -4.02 6.63
CA ALA A 58 -3.54 -4.77 5.87
C ALA A 58 -3.00 -3.94 4.70
N VAL A 59 -1.69 -3.99 4.48
CA VAL A 59 -1.05 -3.51 3.25
C VAL A 59 -0.79 -4.71 2.37
N MET A 60 -1.45 -4.75 1.21
CA MET A 60 -1.33 -5.84 0.26
C MET A 60 -0.40 -5.45 -0.87
N LEU A 61 0.73 -6.16 -0.98
CA LEU A 61 1.72 -5.90 -2.03
C LEU A 61 1.47 -6.78 -3.25
N ILE A 62 1.35 -6.15 -4.41
CA ILE A 62 1.23 -6.79 -5.72
C ILE A 62 2.49 -6.49 -6.53
N ASP A 63 3.08 -7.49 -7.16
CA ASP A 63 4.22 -7.32 -8.05
C ASP A 63 3.76 -6.76 -9.40
N ALA A 64 4.32 -5.62 -9.84
CA ALA A 64 3.92 -4.94 -11.07
C ALA A 64 4.02 -5.82 -12.33
N ALA A 65 4.95 -6.78 -12.36
CA ALA A 65 5.13 -7.67 -13.50
C ALA A 65 4.24 -8.92 -13.44
N LYS A 66 3.96 -9.42 -12.24
CA LYS A 66 3.23 -10.68 -12.04
C LYS A 66 1.74 -10.50 -11.82
N GLY A 67 1.32 -9.33 -11.32
CA GLY A 67 -0.07 -9.12 -10.89
C GLY A 67 -0.44 -9.97 -9.68
N LEU A 68 -1.67 -10.47 -9.66
CA LEU A 68 -2.22 -11.25 -8.57
C LEU A 68 -1.75 -12.70 -8.59
N GLU A 69 -0.81 -13.04 -7.73
CA GLU A 69 -0.39 -14.42 -7.52
C GLU A 69 -1.42 -15.20 -6.66
N PRO A 70 -1.55 -16.54 -6.81
CA PRO A 70 -2.54 -17.34 -6.08
C PRO A 70 -2.52 -17.17 -4.56
N GLN A 71 -1.36 -16.88 -3.99
CA GLN A 71 -1.20 -16.62 -2.55
C GLN A 71 -1.80 -15.26 -2.17
N THR A 72 -1.51 -14.23 -2.96
CA THR A 72 -2.08 -12.89 -2.78
C THR A 72 -3.61 -12.93 -2.82
N LEU A 73 -4.19 -13.66 -3.78
CA LEU A 73 -5.64 -13.88 -3.87
C LEU A 73 -6.22 -14.50 -2.60
N LYS A 74 -5.54 -15.49 -2.02
CA LYS A 74 -6.00 -16.11 -0.75
C LYS A 74 -5.99 -15.12 0.38
N LEU A 75 -4.94 -14.30 0.50
CA LEU A 75 -4.83 -13.27 1.54
C LEU A 75 -5.91 -12.22 1.42
N PHE A 76 -6.16 -11.69 0.23
CA PHE A 76 -7.26 -10.77 -0.01
C PHE A 76 -8.61 -11.34 0.46
N ARG A 77 -8.92 -12.57 0.08
CA ARG A 77 -10.16 -13.24 0.48
C ARG A 77 -10.27 -13.40 2.00
N VAL A 78 -9.16 -13.71 2.67
CA VAL A 78 -9.13 -13.84 4.14
C VAL A 78 -9.32 -12.49 4.82
N CYS A 79 -8.62 -11.45 4.37
CA CYS A 79 -8.78 -10.10 4.91
C CYS A 79 -10.23 -9.61 4.72
N LYS A 80 -10.78 -9.74 3.51
CA LYS A 80 -12.17 -9.37 3.21
C LYS A 80 -13.18 -10.15 4.06
N ALA A 81 -13.02 -11.47 4.21
CA ALA A 81 -13.90 -12.30 5.03
C ALA A 81 -13.84 -11.94 6.53
N ARG A 82 -12.79 -11.28 6.98
CA ARG A 82 -12.61 -10.80 8.35
C ARG A 82 -13.01 -9.34 8.56
N GLY A 83 -13.42 -8.64 7.50
CA GLY A 83 -13.67 -7.21 7.55
C GLY A 83 -12.41 -6.40 7.88
N LEU A 84 -11.24 -6.86 7.43
CA LEU A 84 -9.97 -6.17 7.61
C LEU A 84 -9.73 -5.25 6.41
N PRO A 85 -9.74 -3.92 6.57
CA PRO A 85 -9.49 -2.97 5.49
C PRO A 85 -8.13 -3.18 4.84
N ILE A 86 -8.07 -3.01 3.53
CA ILE A 86 -6.87 -3.30 2.73
C ILE A 86 -6.45 -2.05 1.97
N VAL A 87 -5.20 -1.64 2.13
CA VAL A 87 -4.50 -0.72 1.23
C VAL A 87 -3.72 -1.55 0.23
N THR A 88 -3.97 -1.36 -1.05
CA THR A 88 -3.30 -2.09 -2.13
C THR A 88 -2.12 -1.29 -2.65
N VAL A 89 -0.97 -1.92 -2.75
CA VAL A 89 0.27 -1.31 -3.25
C VAL A 89 0.81 -2.14 -4.41
N ILE A 90 0.91 -1.51 -5.58
CA ILE A 90 1.63 -2.08 -6.71
C ILE A 90 3.12 -1.78 -6.53
N ASN A 91 3.87 -2.80 -6.15
CA ASN A 91 5.29 -2.69 -5.85
C ASN A 91 6.16 -3.10 -7.04
N LYS A 92 7.42 -2.71 -7.01
CA LYS A 92 8.43 -2.94 -8.05
C LYS A 92 8.16 -2.17 -9.35
N TRP A 93 7.54 -1.01 -9.25
CA TRP A 93 7.27 -0.14 -10.40
C TRP A 93 8.55 0.39 -11.08
N ASP A 94 9.70 0.24 -10.42
CA ASP A 94 11.03 0.50 -10.96
C ASP A 94 11.49 -0.49 -12.05
N ARG A 95 10.74 -1.57 -12.28
CA ARG A 95 11.06 -2.63 -13.23
C ARG A 95 9.98 -2.76 -14.28
N VAL A 96 10.35 -3.29 -15.44
CA VAL A 96 9.37 -3.62 -16.50
C VAL A 96 8.25 -4.49 -15.94
N GLY A 97 7.03 -4.06 -16.16
CA GLY A 97 5.81 -4.68 -15.65
C GLY A 97 4.65 -4.51 -16.62
N ARG A 98 3.45 -4.67 -16.08
CA ARG A 98 2.18 -4.53 -16.79
C ARG A 98 1.70 -3.09 -16.72
N GLU A 99 0.74 -2.74 -17.58
CA GLU A 99 0.10 -1.43 -17.57
C GLU A 99 -0.75 -1.23 -16.30
N PRO A 100 -0.86 0.01 -15.77
CA PRO A 100 -1.57 0.27 -14.52
C PRO A 100 -3.04 -0.16 -14.57
N LEU A 101 -3.75 0.18 -15.65
CA LEU A 101 -5.17 -0.16 -15.83
C LEU A 101 -5.40 -1.67 -15.94
N GLU A 102 -4.48 -2.44 -16.54
CA GLU A 102 -4.58 -3.91 -16.56
C GLU A 102 -4.52 -4.52 -15.16
N LEU A 103 -3.69 -3.96 -14.26
CA LEU A 103 -3.59 -4.41 -12.88
C LEU A 103 -4.86 -4.06 -12.08
N VAL A 104 -5.45 -2.89 -12.33
CA VAL A 104 -6.73 -2.49 -11.75
C VAL A 104 -7.83 -3.45 -12.17
N ASP A 105 -7.95 -3.73 -13.47
CA ASP A 105 -8.93 -4.66 -14.02
C ASP A 105 -8.80 -6.07 -13.40
N GLU A 106 -7.57 -6.55 -13.24
CA GLU A 106 -7.32 -7.86 -12.61
C GLU A 106 -7.81 -7.88 -11.15
N ILE A 107 -7.55 -6.82 -10.38
CA ILE A 107 -8.00 -6.70 -8.99
C ILE A 107 -9.53 -6.71 -8.91
N VAL A 108 -10.19 -5.91 -9.73
CA VAL A 108 -11.66 -5.85 -9.79
C VAL A 108 -12.26 -7.21 -10.13
N ASN A 109 -11.76 -7.86 -11.17
CA ASN A 109 -12.31 -9.11 -11.69
C ASN A 109 -12.08 -10.31 -10.75
N GLU A 110 -10.89 -10.41 -10.14
CA GLU A 110 -10.50 -11.60 -9.37
C GLU A 110 -10.91 -11.51 -7.88
N ILE A 111 -11.00 -10.30 -7.32
CA ILE A 111 -11.20 -10.09 -5.88
C ILE A 111 -12.55 -9.44 -5.58
N GLN A 112 -13.15 -8.76 -6.56
CA GLN A 112 -14.35 -7.94 -6.37
C GLN A 112 -14.13 -6.86 -5.29
N LEU A 113 -12.97 -6.22 -5.32
CA LEU A 113 -12.57 -5.09 -4.51
C LEU A 113 -12.31 -3.94 -5.47
N GLN A 114 -12.94 -2.78 -5.25
CA GLN A 114 -12.73 -1.62 -6.11
C GLN A 114 -11.48 -0.87 -5.69
N PRO A 115 -10.40 -0.87 -6.52
CA PRO A 115 -9.25 -0.03 -6.26
C PRO A 115 -9.63 1.45 -6.44
N THR A 116 -9.18 2.29 -5.50
CA THR A 116 -9.38 3.74 -5.54
C THR A 116 -8.00 4.41 -5.58
N PRO A 117 -7.57 4.96 -6.72
CA PRO A 117 -6.25 5.56 -6.83
C PRO A 117 -6.14 6.77 -5.89
N LEU A 118 -5.16 6.72 -4.99
CA LEU A 118 -4.73 7.87 -4.20
C LEU A 118 -3.44 8.46 -4.75
N TYR A 119 -2.57 7.59 -5.26
CA TYR A 119 -1.32 7.98 -5.91
C TYR A 119 -1.17 7.18 -7.20
N TRP A 120 -1.38 7.87 -8.33
CA TRP A 120 -1.29 7.27 -9.65
C TRP A 120 0.11 7.42 -10.25
N PRO A 121 0.67 6.42 -10.95
CA PRO A 121 2.04 6.48 -11.42
C PRO A 121 2.17 7.43 -12.62
N VAL A 122 3.15 8.32 -12.57
CA VAL A 122 3.61 9.10 -13.72
C VAL A 122 4.76 8.36 -14.36
N GLY A 123 4.55 7.88 -15.58
CA GLY A 123 5.41 6.92 -16.27
C GLY A 123 4.96 5.49 -16.11
N ILE A 124 5.57 4.63 -16.91
CA ILE A 124 5.27 3.19 -16.96
C ILE A 124 6.17 2.37 -16.03
N ALA A 125 5.81 1.12 -15.80
CA ALA A 125 6.65 0.18 -15.09
C ALA A 125 8.03 0.04 -15.77
N GLY A 126 9.08 0.40 -15.03
CA GLY A 126 10.47 0.48 -15.53
C GLY A 126 10.94 1.89 -15.89
N ASP A 127 10.03 2.82 -16.15
CA ASP A 127 10.30 4.27 -16.31
C ASP A 127 9.45 5.08 -15.32
N PHE A 128 9.63 4.78 -14.03
CA PHE A 128 8.91 5.43 -12.94
C PHE A 128 9.49 6.82 -12.65
N ARG A 129 8.71 7.86 -12.92
CA ARG A 129 9.13 9.26 -12.80
C ARG A 129 8.61 9.89 -11.52
N GLY A 130 7.42 9.50 -11.07
CA GLY A 130 6.79 10.06 -9.88
C GLY A 130 5.37 9.58 -9.71
N LEU A 131 4.64 10.26 -8.82
CA LEU A 131 3.25 9.98 -8.49
C LEU A 131 2.41 11.24 -8.67
N ALA A 132 1.25 11.11 -9.30
CA ALA A 132 0.17 12.08 -9.22
C ALA A 132 -0.67 11.75 -7.98
N HIS A 133 -0.83 12.69 -7.05
CA HIS A 133 -1.80 12.59 -5.98
C HIS A 133 -3.19 12.87 -6.54
N ILE A 134 -4.14 11.99 -6.24
CA ILE A 134 -5.53 12.09 -6.71
C ILE A 134 -6.41 12.44 -5.51
N ASN A 135 -7.05 13.58 -5.59
CA ASN A 135 -7.93 14.08 -4.54
C ASN A 135 -9.28 13.35 -4.52
N ASN A 136 -10.14 13.70 -3.57
CA ASN A 136 -11.45 13.06 -3.41
C ASN A 136 -12.45 13.37 -4.54
N ASP A 137 -12.16 14.36 -5.38
CA ASP A 137 -12.96 14.68 -6.57
C ASP A 137 -12.48 13.90 -7.81
N GLY A 138 -11.38 13.15 -7.68
CA GLY A 138 -10.78 12.36 -8.73
C GLY A 138 -9.84 13.15 -9.63
N GLU A 139 -9.43 14.34 -9.20
CA GLU A 139 -8.51 15.21 -9.92
C GLU A 139 -7.10 15.07 -9.38
N ALA A 140 -6.10 15.15 -10.25
CA ALA A 140 -4.70 15.25 -9.83
C ALA A 140 -4.44 16.67 -9.32
N ASP A 141 -4.05 16.81 -8.06
CA ASP A 141 -3.81 18.11 -7.42
C ASP A 141 -2.35 18.34 -7.02
N GLU A 142 -1.51 17.32 -7.08
CA GLU A 142 -0.08 17.40 -6.80
C GLU A 142 0.71 16.38 -7.64
N TYR A 143 1.91 16.73 -8.04
CA TYR A 143 2.89 15.83 -8.62
C TYR A 143 4.10 15.67 -7.70
N ILE A 144 4.40 14.44 -7.33
CA ILE A 144 5.57 14.06 -6.56
C ILE A 144 6.59 13.44 -7.50
N HIS A 145 7.58 14.22 -7.90
CA HIS A 145 8.66 13.75 -8.77
C HIS A 145 9.75 13.07 -7.95
N PHE A 146 10.16 11.88 -8.36
CA PHE A 146 11.23 11.14 -7.71
C PHE A 146 12.57 11.33 -8.40
N ILE A 147 13.57 11.73 -7.63
CA ILE A 147 14.95 11.77 -8.11
C ILE A 147 15.57 10.40 -7.89
N ARG A 148 15.86 9.72 -9.00
CA ARG A 148 16.39 8.35 -8.96
C ARG A 148 17.74 8.30 -8.26
N THR A 149 17.85 7.49 -7.22
CA THR A 149 19.08 7.20 -6.49
C THR A 149 19.50 5.74 -6.68
N ALA A 150 20.62 5.35 -6.06
CA ALA A 150 21.08 3.96 -6.09
C ALA A 150 20.19 2.99 -5.27
N GLY A 151 19.17 3.52 -4.58
CA GLY A 151 18.31 2.74 -3.68
C GLY A 151 18.98 2.42 -2.34
N GLY A 152 18.35 1.57 -1.56
CA GLY A 152 18.82 1.15 -0.24
C GLY A 152 17.99 1.77 0.90
N SER A 153 18.62 2.07 2.04
CA SER A 153 17.95 2.63 3.21
C SER A 153 17.70 4.15 3.14
N THR A 154 18.15 4.81 2.08
CA THR A 154 17.95 6.24 1.89
C THR A 154 16.65 6.47 1.15
N ILE A 155 15.81 7.36 1.69
CA ILE A 155 14.58 7.80 1.03
C ILE A 155 14.97 8.48 -0.27
N ALA A 156 14.22 8.21 -1.34
CA ALA A 156 14.40 8.90 -2.61
C ALA A 156 14.09 10.40 -2.39
N PRO A 157 14.93 11.32 -2.87
CA PRO A 157 14.59 12.72 -2.85
C PRO A 157 13.34 12.98 -3.69
N GLU A 158 12.44 13.80 -3.17
CA GLU A 158 11.16 14.14 -3.77
C GLU A 158 11.11 15.64 -4.09
N GLU A 159 10.53 15.98 -5.23
CA GLU A 159 10.21 17.35 -5.60
C GLU A 159 8.70 17.44 -5.81
N HIS A 160 8.06 18.31 -5.05
CA HIS A 160 6.61 18.52 -5.11
C HIS A 160 6.30 19.71 -5.99
N CYS A 161 5.38 19.56 -6.92
CA CYS A 161 4.91 20.64 -7.76
C CYS A 161 3.42 20.51 -8.08
N ASP A 162 2.83 21.61 -8.53
CA ASP A 162 1.44 21.64 -8.96
C ASP A 162 1.25 20.97 -10.34
N PRO A 163 0.00 20.68 -10.75
CA PRO A 163 -0.30 20.04 -12.03
C PRO A 163 0.17 20.80 -13.26
N GLU A 164 0.23 22.15 -13.22
CA GLU A 164 0.69 22.97 -14.35
C GLU A 164 2.19 22.76 -14.58
N ALA A 165 2.98 22.83 -13.51
CA ALA A 165 4.42 22.56 -13.56
C ALA A 165 4.72 21.08 -13.90
N ALA A 166 3.86 20.15 -13.47
CA ALA A 166 3.96 18.74 -13.84
C ALA A 166 3.77 18.54 -15.36
N GLY A 167 2.76 19.18 -15.94
CA GLY A 167 2.52 19.16 -17.39
C GLY A 167 3.68 19.76 -18.20
N GLU A 168 4.29 20.84 -17.73
CA GLU A 168 5.49 21.42 -18.38
C GLU A 168 6.72 20.48 -18.26
N LYS A 169 6.83 19.73 -17.18
CA LYS A 169 7.99 18.86 -16.89
C LYS A 169 7.90 17.50 -17.57
N GLU A 170 6.73 16.86 -17.57
CA GLU A 170 6.53 15.48 -17.98
C GLU A 170 5.74 15.34 -19.30
N GLU A 171 5.17 16.46 -19.81
CA GLU A 171 4.46 16.53 -21.09
C GLU A 171 3.38 15.43 -21.24
N ASP A 172 3.38 14.70 -22.33
CA ASP A 172 2.41 13.64 -22.66
C ASP A 172 2.33 12.55 -21.58
N VAL A 173 3.38 12.35 -20.78
CA VAL A 173 3.41 11.32 -19.72
C VAL A 173 2.53 11.73 -18.52
N TRP A 174 2.53 13.03 -18.19
CA TRP A 174 1.63 13.58 -17.19
C TRP A 174 0.18 13.53 -17.66
N GLU A 175 -0.08 13.97 -18.91
CA GLU A 175 -1.42 13.95 -19.50
C GLU A 175 -2.00 12.54 -19.47
N THR A 176 -1.23 11.53 -19.88
CA THR A 176 -1.66 10.12 -19.83
C THR A 176 -2.02 9.67 -18.40
N ALA A 177 -1.19 10.01 -17.42
CA ALA A 177 -1.43 9.63 -16.04
C ALA A 177 -2.72 10.27 -15.47
N VAL A 178 -2.96 11.54 -15.81
CA VAL A 178 -4.19 12.25 -15.39
C VAL A 178 -5.43 11.65 -16.07
N GLU A 179 -5.38 11.42 -17.40
CA GLU A 179 -6.48 10.81 -18.15
C GLU A 179 -6.87 9.42 -17.60
N GLU A 180 -5.89 8.59 -17.27
CA GLU A 180 -6.13 7.28 -16.67
C GLU A 180 -6.80 7.38 -15.28
N ALA A 181 -6.35 8.31 -14.43
CA ALA A 181 -6.92 8.55 -13.12
C ALA A 181 -8.36 9.10 -13.22
N GLU A 182 -8.60 10.06 -14.10
CA GLU A 182 -9.93 10.63 -14.37
C GLU A 182 -10.90 9.56 -14.91
N LEU A 183 -10.42 8.65 -15.76
CA LEU A 183 -11.22 7.53 -16.27
C LEU A 183 -11.71 6.64 -15.12
N LEU A 184 -10.84 6.30 -14.19
CA LEU A 184 -11.19 5.50 -13.01
C LEU A 184 -12.15 6.25 -12.07
N ALA A 185 -11.94 7.54 -11.87
CA ALA A 185 -12.81 8.39 -11.08
C ALA A 185 -14.23 8.49 -11.69
N ALA A 186 -14.33 8.61 -13.02
CA ALA A 186 -15.60 8.63 -13.74
C ALA A 186 -16.39 7.31 -13.59
N ASP A 187 -15.68 6.19 -13.42
CA ASP A 187 -16.28 4.88 -13.10
C ASP A 187 -16.59 4.71 -11.60
N GLY A 188 -16.39 5.76 -10.80
CA GLY A 188 -16.69 5.76 -9.37
C GLY A 188 -15.59 5.21 -8.48
N ALA A 189 -14.36 5.07 -8.99
CA ALA A 189 -13.20 4.63 -8.23
C ALA A 189 -12.62 5.78 -7.37
N LEU A 190 -13.46 6.41 -6.55
CA LEU A 190 -13.08 7.45 -5.60
C LEU A 190 -12.91 6.88 -4.20
N HIS A 191 -12.01 7.48 -3.42
CA HIS A 191 -11.84 7.08 -2.03
C HIS A 191 -13.07 7.47 -1.20
N ASP A 192 -13.60 6.49 -0.47
CA ASP A 192 -14.66 6.66 0.52
C ASP A 192 -14.27 5.88 1.77
N GLN A 193 -14.16 6.57 2.90
CA GLN A 193 -13.69 6.00 4.16
C GLN A 193 -14.61 4.88 4.67
N GLU A 194 -15.92 5.04 4.53
CA GLU A 194 -16.87 4.03 4.99
C GLU A 194 -16.80 2.76 4.13
N LEU A 195 -16.70 2.91 2.80
CA LEU A 195 -16.53 1.78 1.88
C LEU A 195 -15.17 1.08 2.06
N PHE A 196 -14.13 1.83 2.39
CA PHE A 196 -12.83 1.26 2.74
C PHE A 196 -12.92 0.40 4.01
N GLU A 197 -13.51 0.93 5.09
CA GLU A 197 -13.70 0.19 6.35
C GLU A 197 -14.61 -1.03 6.19
N GLN A 198 -15.56 -0.98 5.26
CA GLN A 198 -16.42 -2.12 4.89
C GLN A 198 -15.75 -3.13 3.95
N CYS A 199 -14.49 -2.94 3.56
CA CYS A 199 -13.75 -3.78 2.61
C CYS A 199 -14.44 -3.89 1.23
N VAL A 200 -15.08 -2.80 0.78
CA VAL A 200 -15.67 -2.67 -0.56
C VAL A 200 -14.68 -2.03 -1.52
N THR A 201 -13.95 -1.01 -1.05
CA THR A 201 -12.90 -0.34 -1.79
C THR A 201 -11.53 -0.58 -1.18
N SER A 202 -10.47 -0.30 -1.94
CA SER A 202 -9.09 -0.38 -1.50
C SER A 202 -8.28 0.77 -2.08
N PRO A 203 -7.77 1.69 -1.25
CA PRO A 203 -6.83 2.70 -1.69
C PRO A 203 -5.66 2.06 -2.43
N LEU A 204 -5.33 2.64 -3.60
CA LEU A 204 -4.31 2.12 -4.50
C LEU A 204 -3.14 3.08 -4.59
N ILE A 205 -1.93 2.55 -4.39
CA ILE A 205 -0.67 3.29 -4.45
C ILE A 205 0.33 2.49 -5.28
N PHE A 206 1.12 3.18 -6.11
CA PHE A 206 2.23 2.60 -6.85
C PHE A 206 3.55 2.94 -6.15
N ALA A 207 4.46 1.97 -6.06
CA ALA A 207 5.69 2.15 -5.30
C ALA A 207 6.86 1.26 -5.79
N SER A 208 8.05 1.61 -5.35
CA SER A 208 9.23 0.74 -5.40
C SER A 208 9.92 0.73 -4.05
N ALA A 209 9.71 -0.34 -3.28
CA ALA A 209 10.38 -0.51 -2.01
C ALA A 209 11.92 -0.61 -2.15
N MET A 210 12.41 -1.13 -3.27
CA MET A 210 13.86 -1.24 -3.56
C MET A 210 14.52 0.13 -3.68
N LEU A 211 13.85 1.08 -4.32
CA LEU A 211 14.34 2.43 -4.54
C LEU A 211 13.80 3.43 -3.50
N ASN A 212 12.97 2.97 -2.60
CA ASN A 212 12.29 3.78 -1.58
C ASN A 212 11.38 4.87 -2.17
N PHE A 213 10.74 4.60 -3.32
CA PHE A 213 9.74 5.45 -3.97
C PHE A 213 8.34 5.08 -3.51
N GLY A 214 7.51 6.07 -3.17
CA GLY A 214 6.12 5.85 -2.77
C GLY A 214 5.94 5.27 -1.36
N VAL A 215 7.02 5.02 -0.61
CA VAL A 215 6.95 4.42 0.73
C VAL A 215 6.39 5.40 1.76
N HIS A 216 6.75 6.69 1.67
CA HIS A 216 6.18 7.75 2.49
C HIS A 216 4.68 7.87 2.28
N GLN A 217 4.25 7.88 1.02
CA GLN A 217 2.85 7.99 0.64
C GLN A 217 2.00 6.82 1.19
N ILE A 218 2.60 5.62 1.30
CA ILE A 218 1.96 4.48 1.97
C ILE A 218 1.79 4.76 3.47
N LEU A 219 2.82 5.27 4.14
CA LEU A 219 2.76 5.56 5.58
C LEU A 219 1.82 6.71 5.88
N ASP A 220 1.84 7.78 5.08
CA ASP A 220 0.93 8.92 5.20
C ASP A 220 -0.52 8.48 5.01
N THR A 221 -0.78 7.67 3.98
CA THR A 221 -2.09 7.07 3.75
C THR A 221 -2.55 6.26 4.94
N LEU A 222 -1.71 5.37 5.49
CA LEU A 222 -2.07 4.57 6.66
C LEU A 222 -2.39 5.45 7.87
N CYS A 223 -1.62 6.50 8.13
CA CYS A 223 -1.89 7.45 9.21
C CYS A 223 -3.20 8.21 9.02
N ALA A 224 -3.57 8.49 7.77
CA ALA A 224 -4.78 9.24 7.44
C ALA A 224 -6.06 8.40 7.51
N ILE A 225 -6.02 7.16 7.01
CA ILE A 225 -7.25 6.38 6.78
C ILE A 225 -7.34 5.04 7.53
N ALA A 226 -6.24 4.52 8.08
CA ALA A 226 -6.32 3.26 8.83
C ALA A 226 -7.20 3.42 10.06
N PRO A 227 -8.10 2.46 10.36
CA PRO A 227 -8.95 2.55 11.53
C PRO A 227 -8.11 2.55 12.81
N ALA A 228 -8.58 3.25 13.83
CA ALA A 228 -7.96 3.23 15.14
C ALA A 228 -8.01 1.80 15.73
N PRO A 229 -7.01 1.41 16.54
CA PRO A 229 -6.99 0.11 17.17
C PRO A 229 -8.28 -0.15 17.97
N HIS A 230 -8.95 -1.25 17.67
CA HIS A 230 -10.17 -1.64 18.37
C HIS A 230 -9.81 -2.37 19.65
N SER A 231 -10.55 -2.09 20.75
CA SER A 231 -10.47 -2.90 21.95
C SER A 231 -10.95 -4.31 21.64
N ARG A 232 -10.09 -5.31 21.80
CA ARG A 232 -10.48 -6.72 21.65
C ARG A 232 -10.82 -7.26 23.01
N GLU A 233 -11.91 -8.02 23.12
CA GLU A 233 -12.19 -8.79 24.33
C GLU A 233 -11.09 -9.84 24.49
N SER A 234 -10.13 -9.56 25.39
CA SER A 234 -9.19 -10.59 25.84
C SER A 234 -9.94 -11.58 26.71
N ASP A 235 -9.75 -12.88 26.49
CA ASP A 235 -10.24 -13.89 27.42
C ASP A 235 -9.64 -13.60 28.82
N PRO A 236 -10.47 -13.26 29.84
CA PRO A 236 -9.98 -12.89 31.17
C PRO A 236 -9.05 -13.93 31.77
N LYS A 237 -9.24 -15.21 31.44
CA LYS A 237 -8.41 -16.34 31.91
C LYS A 237 -7.00 -16.35 31.29
N ALA A 238 -6.85 -15.84 30.04
CA ALA A 238 -5.53 -15.74 29.39
C ALA A 238 -4.70 -14.61 30.01
N VAL A 239 -5.35 -13.49 30.38
CA VAL A 239 -4.68 -12.35 31.02
C VAL A 239 -4.22 -12.70 32.45
N GLU A 240 -5.03 -13.40 33.24
CA GLU A 240 -4.63 -13.85 34.59
C GLU A 240 -3.44 -14.82 34.54
N ALA A 241 -3.39 -15.74 33.58
CA ALA A 241 -2.27 -16.65 33.41
C ALA A 241 -0.96 -15.94 33.01
N ALA A 242 -1.02 -14.87 32.22
CA ALA A 242 0.16 -14.10 31.82
C ALA A 242 0.66 -13.15 32.92
N THR A 243 -0.20 -12.77 33.88
CA THR A 243 0.17 -11.86 34.99
C THR A 243 0.71 -12.61 36.19
N SER A 244 0.51 -13.95 36.24
CA SER A 244 0.93 -14.83 37.33
C SER A 244 2.19 -15.66 37.01
N ALA A 245 2.86 -15.42 35.90
CA ALA A 245 4.15 -16.00 35.47
C ALA A 245 5.26 -14.96 35.49
#